data_7d636a74e9cd5b13e50863db569c84cb
#
_entry.id   7d636a74e9cd5b13e50863db569c84cb
#
_cell.length_a   1.000
_cell.length_b   1.000
_cell.length_c   1.000
_cell.angle_alpha   90.00
_cell.angle_beta   90.00
_cell.angle_gamma   90.00
#
_symmetry.space_group_name_H-M   'P 1'
#
loop_
_entity.id
_entity.type
_entity.pdbx_description
1 polymer ?
#
loop_
_entity_poly.entity_id
_entity_poly.type
_entity_poly.pdbx_seq_one_letter_code
_entity_poly.pdbx_strand_id
1 'polypeptide(L)'
;METKNKIEKLEQFLEKVSSEIYSEPDTDMHTKMMDQLIPDLNKNQIGENKDQAILDVGCGQGYALTKFKELGFTNIQGITLSDEDVKATQDRGFKCEKMDQSFMTFEDESFDFLFVRHCLEHSPFPYFTLGEFRRVLKTGGKIYIEMPAPDNFRPIEYMANHYSVMGAKQWASLMLRHKFQIQVATDFSIELVNPNPKGEDDKTFKERNLVFVIKKCTEEEFKELEKAQQQIQVPSQAKEK
;
A
#
# COMPACT_ATOMS: atom_id res chain seq x y z
N MET A 1 12.20 22.84 -26.12
CA MET A 1 12.89 23.47 -24.97
C MET A 1 12.08 23.29 -23.66
N GLU A 2 10.80 23.62 -23.64
CA GLU A 2 9.96 23.53 -22.41
C GLU A 2 9.80 22.10 -21.85
N THR A 3 9.53 21.11 -22.70
CA THR A 3 9.39 19.69 -22.28
C THR A 3 10.69 19.14 -21.71
N LYS A 4 11.85 19.44 -22.31
CA LYS A 4 13.14 18.99 -21.81
C LYS A 4 13.42 19.53 -20.42
N ASN A 5 13.12 20.81 -20.16
CA ASN A 5 13.28 21.43 -18.84
C ASN A 5 12.36 20.77 -17.78
N LYS A 6 11.13 20.33 -18.15
CA LYS A 6 10.23 19.61 -17.23
C LYS A 6 10.77 18.25 -16.86
N ILE A 7 11.34 17.52 -17.83
CA ILE A 7 11.95 16.20 -17.59
C ILE A 7 13.14 16.33 -16.66
N GLU A 8 14.07 17.25 -16.95
CA GLU A 8 15.26 17.49 -16.12
C GLU A 8 14.89 17.84 -14.66
N LYS A 9 13.85 18.66 -14.45
CA LYS A 9 13.36 18.96 -13.09
C LYS A 9 12.76 17.76 -12.39
N LEU A 10 12.04 16.89 -13.12
CA LEU A 10 11.48 15.67 -12.56
C LEU A 10 12.61 14.70 -12.18
N GLU A 11 13.61 14.53 -13.03
CA GLU A 11 14.78 13.68 -12.75
C GLU A 11 15.51 14.15 -11.49
N GLN A 12 15.83 15.46 -11.37
CA GLN A 12 16.45 16.04 -10.18
C GLN A 12 15.60 15.84 -8.91
N PHE A 13 14.28 15.92 -9.02
CA PHE A 13 13.38 15.66 -7.91
C PHE A 13 13.41 14.18 -7.49
N LEU A 14 13.37 13.25 -8.46
CA LEU A 14 13.44 11.82 -8.19
C LEU A 14 14.79 11.41 -7.59
N GLU A 15 15.90 12.00 -8.04
CA GLU A 15 17.23 11.82 -7.42
C GLU A 15 17.22 12.22 -5.94
N LYS A 16 16.59 13.36 -5.61
CA LYS A 16 16.45 13.79 -4.22
C LYS A 16 15.62 12.79 -3.41
N VAL A 17 14.46 12.37 -3.90
CA VAL A 17 13.62 11.38 -3.24
C VAL A 17 14.39 10.08 -2.99
N SER A 18 15.13 9.61 -4.00
CA SER A 18 15.95 8.40 -3.90
C SER A 18 17.09 8.52 -2.87
N SER A 19 17.52 9.72 -2.51
CA SER A 19 18.55 9.93 -1.47
C SER A 19 18.01 9.76 -0.04
N GLU A 20 16.70 9.70 0.14
CA GLU A 20 16.03 9.55 1.44
C GLU A 20 15.59 8.09 1.73
N ILE A 21 16.09 7.13 0.94
CA ILE A 21 15.82 5.71 1.10
C ILE A 21 16.59 5.16 2.31
N TYR A 22 15.96 4.24 3.03
CA TYR A 22 16.57 3.50 4.14
C TYR A 22 16.26 2.01 4.01
N SER A 23 17.07 1.17 4.66
CA SER A 23 16.76 -0.24 4.84
C SER A 23 15.77 -0.44 5.98
N GLU A 24 14.79 -1.29 5.78
CA GLU A 24 13.86 -1.64 6.85
C GLU A 24 14.58 -2.46 7.94
N PRO A 25 14.49 -2.06 9.22
CA PRO A 25 15.12 -2.82 10.28
C PRO A 25 14.41 -4.16 10.50
N ASP A 26 15.18 -5.20 10.74
CA ASP A 26 14.65 -6.50 11.17
C ASP A 26 14.15 -6.40 12.62
N THR A 27 12.84 -6.52 12.81
CA THR A 27 12.24 -6.47 14.14
C THR A 27 11.26 -7.64 14.35
N ASP A 28 11.26 -8.18 15.56
CA ASP A 28 10.28 -9.21 16.00
C ASP A 28 8.83 -8.76 15.80
N MET A 29 8.59 -7.45 15.84
CA MET A 29 7.26 -6.88 15.66
C MET A 29 6.76 -7.13 14.22
N HIS A 30 7.59 -6.89 13.21
CA HIS A 30 7.23 -7.12 11.80
C HIS A 30 6.87 -8.58 11.56
N THR A 31 7.68 -9.50 12.08
CA THR A 31 7.41 -10.94 11.96
C THR A 31 6.09 -11.31 12.61
N LYS A 32 5.85 -10.89 13.85
CA LYS A 32 4.59 -11.18 14.58
C LYS A 32 3.36 -10.61 13.91
N MET A 33 3.45 -9.40 13.32
CA MET A 33 2.35 -8.81 12.57
C MET A 33 2.04 -9.62 11.32
N MET A 34 3.06 -10.06 10.58
CA MET A 34 2.86 -10.87 9.39
C MET A 34 2.31 -12.27 9.71
N ASP A 35 2.66 -12.85 10.87
CA ASP A 35 2.12 -14.12 11.36
C ASP A 35 0.58 -14.12 11.52
N GLN A 36 0.00 -12.96 11.80
CA GLN A 36 -1.46 -12.80 11.95
C GLN A 36 -2.11 -12.29 10.66
N LEU A 37 -1.53 -11.24 10.07
CA LEU A 37 -2.10 -10.53 8.94
C LEU A 37 -2.23 -11.42 7.68
N ILE A 38 -1.15 -12.12 7.30
CA ILE A 38 -1.15 -12.85 6.03
C ILE A 38 -2.13 -14.04 6.03
N PRO A 39 -2.26 -14.85 7.11
CA PRO A 39 -3.31 -15.87 7.19
C PRO A 39 -4.73 -15.28 7.10
N ASP A 40 -4.97 -14.15 7.75
CA ASP A 40 -6.28 -13.48 7.69
C ASP A 40 -6.60 -12.95 6.29
N LEU A 41 -5.62 -12.38 5.61
CA LEU A 41 -5.76 -11.95 4.21
C LEU A 41 -6.00 -13.13 3.28
N ASN A 42 -5.28 -14.24 3.46
CA ASN A 42 -5.51 -15.45 2.68
C ASN A 42 -6.94 -15.94 2.81
N LYS A 43 -7.45 -16.04 4.04
CA LYS A 43 -8.82 -16.51 4.31
C LYS A 43 -9.89 -15.60 3.75
N ASN A 44 -9.72 -14.28 3.87
CA ASN A 44 -10.79 -13.32 3.65
C ASN A 44 -10.71 -12.61 2.30
N GLN A 45 -9.54 -12.54 1.67
CA GLN A 45 -9.31 -11.69 0.50
C GLN A 45 -8.66 -12.41 -0.69
N ILE A 46 -7.69 -13.30 -0.45
CA ILE A 46 -6.91 -13.95 -1.52
C ILE A 46 -7.58 -15.26 -1.94
N GLY A 47 -7.83 -16.16 -0.98
CA GLY A 47 -8.52 -17.43 -1.22
C GLY A 47 -7.56 -18.62 -1.46
N GLU A 48 -8.13 -19.72 -1.98
CA GLU A 48 -7.47 -21.04 -2.00
C GLU A 48 -6.57 -21.27 -3.21
N ASN A 49 -6.71 -20.47 -4.29
CA ASN A 49 -5.85 -20.63 -5.47
C ASN A 49 -4.41 -20.20 -5.16
N LYS A 50 -3.49 -21.15 -5.05
CA LYS A 50 -2.08 -20.91 -4.69
C LYS A 50 -1.18 -20.56 -5.88
N ASP A 51 -1.70 -20.61 -7.10
CA ASP A 51 -0.98 -20.23 -8.33
C ASP A 51 -1.11 -18.73 -8.64
N GLN A 52 -1.85 -17.99 -7.80
CA GLN A 52 -2.00 -16.55 -7.97
C GLN A 52 -0.64 -15.83 -7.94
N ALA A 53 -0.45 -14.90 -8.88
CA ALA A 53 0.70 -14.02 -8.90
C ALA A 53 0.53 -12.91 -7.84
N ILE A 54 1.41 -12.89 -6.85
CA ILE A 54 1.41 -11.91 -5.75
C ILE A 54 2.66 -11.05 -5.84
N LEU A 55 2.48 -9.74 -5.78
CA LEU A 55 3.57 -8.77 -5.65
C LEU A 55 3.50 -8.11 -4.27
N ASP A 56 4.60 -8.18 -3.53
CA ASP A 56 4.85 -7.43 -2.30
C ASP A 56 5.55 -6.12 -2.67
N VAL A 57 4.84 -5.01 -2.57
CA VAL A 57 5.32 -3.67 -2.93
C VAL A 57 5.91 -2.98 -1.70
N GLY A 58 7.21 -2.71 -1.73
CA GLY A 58 7.94 -2.28 -0.56
C GLY A 58 8.20 -3.45 0.38
N CYS A 59 8.67 -4.57 -0.17
CA CYS A 59 8.76 -5.85 0.55
C CYS A 59 9.79 -5.86 1.71
N GLY A 60 10.60 -4.82 1.85
CA GLY A 60 11.68 -4.79 2.84
C GLY A 60 12.51 -6.08 2.75
N GLN A 61 12.69 -6.75 3.87
CA GLN A 61 13.47 -8.00 3.94
C GLN A 61 12.68 -9.28 3.60
N GLY A 62 11.45 -9.17 3.05
CA GLY A 62 10.69 -10.31 2.52
C GLY A 62 9.93 -11.13 3.56
N TYR A 63 9.53 -10.54 4.69
CA TYR A 63 8.75 -11.26 5.72
C TYR A 63 7.38 -11.68 5.23
N ALA A 64 6.64 -10.81 4.54
CA ALA A 64 5.35 -11.17 3.99
C ALA A 64 5.48 -12.27 2.93
N LEU A 65 6.50 -12.20 2.07
CA LEU A 65 6.79 -13.26 1.09
C LEU A 65 7.03 -14.62 1.77
N THR A 66 7.75 -14.63 2.90
CA THR A 66 7.96 -15.86 3.69
C THR A 66 6.62 -16.44 4.14
N LYS A 67 5.70 -15.61 4.64
CA LYS A 67 4.38 -16.07 5.09
C LYS A 67 3.49 -16.53 3.95
N PHE A 68 3.50 -15.86 2.80
CA PHE A 68 2.81 -16.33 1.60
C PHE A 68 3.32 -17.71 1.16
N LYS A 69 4.64 -17.93 1.18
CA LYS A 69 5.25 -19.23 0.87
C LYS A 69 4.81 -20.33 1.85
N GLU A 70 4.77 -20.05 3.16
CA GLU A 70 4.30 -20.96 4.19
C GLU A 70 2.83 -21.39 3.97
N LEU A 71 2.01 -20.49 3.40
CA LEU A 71 0.62 -20.78 3.03
C LEU A 71 0.47 -21.50 1.67
N GLY A 72 1.60 -21.82 1.03
CA GLY A 72 1.63 -22.60 -0.22
C GLY A 72 1.62 -21.77 -1.51
N PHE A 73 1.68 -20.44 -1.45
CA PHE A 73 1.83 -19.63 -2.65
C PHE A 73 3.23 -19.80 -3.25
N THR A 74 3.30 -19.99 -4.56
CA THR A 74 4.56 -20.26 -5.28
C THR A 74 4.94 -19.14 -6.24
N ASN A 75 3.97 -18.39 -6.74
CA ASN A 75 4.18 -17.29 -7.69
C ASN A 75 4.19 -15.94 -6.96
N ILE A 76 5.23 -15.73 -6.14
CA ILE A 76 5.37 -14.57 -5.27
C ILE A 76 6.71 -13.88 -5.52
N GLN A 77 6.70 -12.54 -5.53
CA GLN A 77 7.91 -11.73 -5.66
C GLN A 77 7.75 -10.38 -4.98
N GLY A 78 8.86 -9.71 -4.74
CA GLY A 78 8.88 -8.40 -4.11
C GLY A 78 9.59 -7.34 -4.93
N ILE A 79 9.29 -6.08 -4.63
CA ILE A 79 10.06 -4.92 -5.05
C ILE A 79 10.36 -4.03 -3.84
N THR A 80 11.53 -3.42 -3.83
CA THR A 80 11.95 -2.44 -2.82
C THR A 80 13.01 -1.52 -3.42
N LEU A 81 13.31 -0.40 -2.75
CA LEU A 81 14.32 0.56 -3.23
C LEU A 81 15.69 0.37 -2.60
N SER A 82 15.78 -0.30 -1.46
CA SER A 82 17.04 -0.56 -0.75
C SER A 82 17.78 -1.76 -1.34
N ASP A 83 19.05 -1.59 -1.71
CA ASP A 83 19.91 -2.68 -2.19
C ASP A 83 20.12 -3.75 -1.11
N GLU A 84 20.16 -3.33 0.17
CA GLU A 84 20.31 -4.24 1.31
C GLU A 84 19.08 -5.13 1.46
N ASP A 85 17.88 -4.55 1.34
CA ASP A 85 16.61 -5.28 1.43
C ASP A 85 16.42 -6.22 0.23
N VAL A 86 16.78 -5.76 -0.98
CA VAL A 86 16.79 -6.65 -2.17
C VAL A 86 17.64 -7.88 -1.89
N LYS A 87 18.87 -7.66 -1.41
CA LYS A 87 19.78 -8.76 -1.10
C LYS A 87 19.21 -9.67 -0.01
N ALA A 88 18.72 -9.11 1.09
CA ALA A 88 18.16 -9.90 2.20
C ALA A 88 16.98 -10.76 1.74
N THR A 89 16.10 -10.22 0.89
CA THR A 89 14.95 -10.95 0.33
C THR A 89 15.39 -12.05 -0.64
N GLN A 90 16.40 -11.78 -1.48
CA GLN A 90 16.98 -12.79 -2.37
C GLN A 90 17.69 -13.90 -1.60
N ASP A 91 18.41 -13.58 -0.54
CA ASP A 91 19.07 -14.57 0.35
C ASP A 91 18.05 -15.50 1.04
N ARG A 92 16.79 -15.05 1.22
CA ARG A 92 15.65 -15.88 1.67
C ARG A 92 15.06 -16.76 0.56
N GLY A 93 15.55 -16.64 -0.67
CA GLY A 93 15.15 -17.46 -1.82
C GLY A 93 13.92 -16.93 -2.56
N PHE A 94 13.64 -15.62 -2.48
CA PHE A 94 12.58 -14.97 -3.24
C PHE A 94 13.12 -14.17 -4.42
N LYS A 95 12.31 -14.04 -5.46
CA LYS A 95 12.54 -13.05 -6.51
C LYS A 95 12.27 -11.67 -5.90
N CYS A 96 13.27 -10.79 -5.98
CA CYS A 96 13.15 -9.40 -5.53
C CYS A 96 13.97 -8.51 -6.47
N GLU A 97 13.40 -7.38 -6.86
CA GLU A 97 14.04 -6.41 -7.74
C GLU A 97 14.05 -5.02 -7.08
N LYS A 98 15.14 -4.28 -7.33
CA LYS A 98 15.18 -2.86 -6.98
C LYS A 98 14.30 -2.10 -7.96
N MET A 99 13.16 -1.59 -7.48
CA MET A 99 12.17 -0.95 -8.33
C MET A 99 11.29 0.01 -7.53
N ASP A 100 11.03 1.19 -8.10
CA ASP A 100 10.11 2.17 -7.54
C ASP A 100 8.66 1.76 -7.83
N GLN A 101 7.80 1.83 -6.80
CA GLN A 101 6.38 1.53 -6.90
C GLN A 101 5.62 2.41 -7.92
N SER A 102 6.17 3.58 -8.26
CA SER A 102 5.58 4.50 -9.22
C SER A 102 6.04 4.28 -10.66
N PHE A 103 7.09 3.47 -10.87
CA PHE A 103 7.72 3.26 -12.19
C PHE A 103 8.01 1.77 -12.42
N MET A 104 7.00 0.93 -12.26
CA MET A 104 7.17 -0.51 -12.39
C MET A 104 7.38 -0.95 -13.84
N THR A 105 8.35 -1.84 -14.07
CA THR A 105 8.67 -2.38 -15.40
C THR A 105 7.91 -3.65 -15.75
N PHE A 106 6.99 -4.10 -14.88
CA PHE A 106 6.12 -5.25 -15.15
C PHE A 106 5.13 -4.95 -16.28
N GLU A 107 4.79 -5.99 -17.02
CA GLU A 107 3.72 -5.92 -18.02
C GLU A 107 2.37 -5.61 -17.38
N ASP A 108 1.43 -5.08 -18.16
CA ASP A 108 0.06 -4.87 -17.73
C ASP A 108 -0.56 -6.19 -17.27
N GLU A 109 -1.42 -6.13 -16.23
CA GLU A 109 -2.18 -7.30 -15.77
C GLU A 109 -1.31 -8.51 -15.37
N SER A 110 -0.14 -8.27 -14.78
CA SER A 110 0.80 -9.32 -14.36
C SER A 110 0.39 -10.01 -13.05
N PHE A 111 -0.32 -9.31 -12.14
CA PHE A 111 -0.55 -9.79 -10.78
C PHE A 111 -2.03 -9.94 -10.46
N ASP A 112 -2.34 -10.98 -9.67
CA ASP A 112 -3.68 -11.23 -9.13
C ASP A 112 -3.90 -10.47 -7.81
N PHE A 113 -2.82 -10.26 -7.04
CA PHE A 113 -2.86 -9.58 -5.75
C PHE A 113 -1.62 -8.71 -5.53
N LEU A 114 -1.83 -7.47 -5.06
CA LEU A 114 -0.76 -6.61 -4.56
C LEU A 114 -0.87 -6.50 -3.04
N PHE A 115 0.24 -6.69 -2.35
CA PHE A 115 0.39 -6.41 -0.93
C PHE A 115 1.21 -5.14 -0.77
N VAL A 116 0.62 -4.09 -0.21
CA VAL A 116 1.22 -2.75 -0.08
C VAL A 116 1.09 -2.31 1.36
N ARG A 117 2.15 -2.48 2.12
CA ARG A 117 2.14 -2.17 3.54
C ARG A 117 3.24 -1.18 3.89
N HIS A 118 2.87 -0.05 4.48
CA HIS A 118 3.80 1.03 4.84
C HIS A 118 4.77 1.38 3.69
N CYS A 119 4.18 1.60 2.51
CA CYS A 119 4.93 1.88 1.29
C CYS A 119 4.33 3.06 0.50
N LEU A 120 3.00 3.14 0.38
CA LEU A 120 2.35 4.14 -0.48
C LEU A 120 2.53 5.57 0.03
N GLU A 121 2.68 5.77 1.34
CA GLU A 121 2.98 7.07 1.96
C GLU A 121 4.33 7.65 1.53
N HIS A 122 5.25 6.81 1.08
CA HIS A 122 6.55 7.20 0.54
C HIS A 122 6.48 7.67 -0.92
N SER A 123 5.33 7.55 -1.58
CA SER A 123 5.17 8.08 -2.93
C SER A 123 4.92 9.59 -2.91
N PRO A 124 5.73 10.41 -3.60
CA PRO A 124 5.44 11.83 -3.81
C PRO A 124 4.32 12.05 -4.83
N PHE A 125 3.92 11.01 -5.57
CA PHE A 125 2.90 11.05 -6.62
C PHE A 125 1.82 9.97 -6.43
N PRO A 126 1.10 9.93 -5.29
CA PRO A 126 0.25 8.79 -4.94
C PRO A 126 -0.86 8.50 -5.96
N TYR A 127 -1.35 9.53 -6.67
CA TYR A 127 -2.30 9.33 -7.75
C TYR A 127 -1.67 8.58 -8.93
N PHE A 128 -0.46 8.95 -9.32
CA PHE A 128 0.28 8.26 -10.39
C PHE A 128 0.62 6.81 -9.98
N THR A 129 1.08 6.61 -8.74
CA THR A 129 1.40 5.29 -8.18
C THR A 129 0.18 4.35 -8.18
N LEU A 130 -0.99 4.85 -7.79
CA LEU A 130 -2.24 4.07 -7.88
C LEU A 130 -2.59 3.71 -9.33
N GLY A 131 -2.21 4.54 -10.30
CA GLY A 131 -2.30 4.23 -11.73
C GLY A 131 -1.42 3.04 -12.13
N GLU A 132 -0.17 3.01 -11.64
CA GLU A 132 0.74 1.89 -11.84
C GLU A 132 0.23 0.60 -11.17
N PHE A 133 -0.26 0.69 -9.94
CA PHE A 133 -0.90 -0.45 -9.27
C PHE A 133 -2.06 -1.00 -10.10
N ARG A 134 -2.92 -0.10 -10.63
CA ARG A 134 -4.02 -0.52 -11.51
C ARG A 134 -3.52 -1.17 -12.80
N ARG A 135 -2.45 -0.65 -13.38
CA ARG A 135 -1.89 -1.18 -14.63
C ARG A 135 -1.41 -2.61 -14.45
N VAL A 136 -0.57 -2.87 -13.45
CA VAL A 136 0.03 -4.20 -13.22
C VAL A 136 -0.93 -5.20 -12.60
N LEU A 137 -2.02 -4.76 -11.99
CA LEU A 137 -3.04 -5.62 -11.40
C LEU A 137 -3.98 -6.16 -12.49
N LYS A 138 -4.26 -7.44 -12.51
CA LYS A 138 -5.27 -8.06 -13.38
C LYS A 138 -6.66 -7.53 -13.06
N THR A 139 -7.52 -7.49 -14.06
CA THR A 139 -8.94 -7.19 -13.85
C THR A 139 -9.56 -8.23 -12.91
N GLY A 140 -10.29 -7.75 -11.89
CA GLY A 140 -10.79 -8.60 -10.79
C GLY A 140 -9.80 -8.82 -9.66
N GLY A 141 -8.52 -8.51 -9.86
CA GLY A 141 -7.47 -8.57 -8.84
C GLY A 141 -7.70 -7.57 -7.71
N LYS A 142 -7.06 -7.81 -6.57
CA LYS A 142 -7.21 -7.01 -5.36
C LYS A 142 -5.88 -6.44 -4.88
N ILE A 143 -5.98 -5.34 -4.15
CA ILE A 143 -4.84 -4.74 -3.45
C ILE A 143 -5.21 -4.64 -1.97
N TYR A 144 -4.34 -5.11 -1.09
CA TYR A 144 -4.31 -4.74 0.31
C TYR A 144 -3.37 -3.56 0.48
N ILE A 145 -3.86 -2.49 1.11
CA ILE A 145 -3.07 -1.29 1.39
C ILE A 145 -3.20 -0.96 2.87
N GLU A 146 -2.07 -0.90 3.57
CA GLU A 146 -1.95 -0.43 4.95
C GLU A 146 -0.96 0.73 4.99
N MET A 147 -1.34 1.81 5.66
CA MET A 147 -0.52 3.01 5.76
C MET A 147 -0.81 3.77 7.05
N PRO A 148 0.12 4.59 7.56
CA PRO A 148 -0.12 5.36 8.76
C PRO A 148 -1.25 6.37 8.56
N ALA A 149 -2.09 6.54 9.58
CA ALA A 149 -3.07 7.61 9.61
C ALA A 149 -2.37 8.95 9.95
N PRO A 150 -2.90 10.09 9.51
CA PRO A 150 -2.45 11.38 10.00
C PRO A 150 -2.81 11.57 11.50
N ASP A 151 -2.19 12.55 12.13
CA ASP A 151 -2.46 12.93 13.54
C ASP A 151 -2.15 11.81 14.55
N ASN A 152 -1.14 11.00 14.29
CA ASN A 152 -0.60 10.03 15.22
C ASN A 152 0.23 10.71 16.33
N PHE A 153 0.46 10.00 17.44
CA PHE A 153 1.31 10.47 18.53
C PHE A 153 2.73 10.81 18.06
N ARG A 154 3.34 9.94 17.24
CA ARG A 154 4.54 10.31 16.51
C ARG A 154 4.13 11.18 15.32
N PRO A 155 4.83 12.29 15.08
CA PRO A 155 4.53 13.15 13.94
C PRO A 155 5.02 12.51 12.63
N ILE A 156 4.34 11.43 12.22
CA ILE A 156 4.68 10.61 11.05
C ILE A 156 4.69 11.46 9.78
N GLU A 157 3.87 12.51 9.74
CA GLU A 157 3.77 13.47 8.64
C GLU A 157 5.06 14.25 8.44
N TYR A 158 5.91 14.35 9.46
CA TYR A 158 7.19 15.09 9.40
C TYR A 158 8.41 14.19 9.15
N MET A 159 8.21 12.89 8.95
CA MET A 159 9.31 12.02 8.52
C MET A 159 9.72 12.41 7.10
N ALA A 160 11.03 12.56 6.89
CA ALA A 160 11.58 13.14 5.65
C ALA A 160 11.13 12.42 4.37
N ASN A 161 10.87 11.11 4.46
CA ASN A 161 10.46 10.25 3.35
C ASN A 161 8.95 9.94 3.31
N HIS A 162 8.13 10.56 4.18
CA HIS A 162 6.68 10.43 4.16
C HIS A 162 6.07 11.59 3.37
N TYR A 163 5.95 11.45 2.07
CA TYR A 163 5.45 12.50 1.18
C TYR A 163 3.92 12.59 1.15
N SER A 164 3.23 11.49 1.49
CA SER A 164 1.78 11.36 1.28
C SER A 164 1.06 10.74 2.48
N VAL A 165 1.06 11.42 3.63
CA VAL A 165 0.26 11.00 4.79
C VAL A 165 -1.08 11.75 4.74
N MET A 166 -2.16 11.04 4.39
CA MET A 166 -3.48 11.62 4.14
C MET A 166 -4.57 10.89 4.93
N GLY A 167 -5.67 11.59 5.18
CA GLY A 167 -6.86 10.98 5.80
C GLY A 167 -7.58 9.98 4.90
N ALA A 168 -8.34 9.06 5.50
CA ALA A 168 -9.03 7.98 4.80
C ALA A 168 -9.92 8.46 3.64
N LYS A 169 -10.60 9.60 3.79
CA LYS A 169 -11.45 10.17 2.72
C LYS A 169 -10.66 10.61 1.50
N GLN A 170 -9.45 11.15 1.69
CA GLN A 170 -8.58 11.58 0.59
C GLN A 170 -8.05 10.36 -0.16
N TRP A 171 -7.57 9.34 0.55
CA TRP A 171 -7.14 8.06 -0.04
C TRP A 171 -8.27 7.40 -0.82
N ALA A 172 -9.46 7.27 -0.23
CA ALA A 172 -10.63 6.73 -0.91
C ALA A 172 -10.96 7.49 -2.20
N SER A 173 -10.88 8.82 -2.18
CA SER A 173 -11.10 9.65 -3.37
C SER A 173 -10.10 9.36 -4.49
N LEU A 174 -8.81 9.17 -4.17
CA LEU A 174 -7.80 8.82 -5.16
C LEU A 174 -8.05 7.43 -5.75
N MET A 175 -8.37 6.44 -4.91
CA MET A 175 -8.68 5.07 -5.33
C MET A 175 -9.91 5.02 -6.26
N LEU A 176 -10.99 5.73 -5.91
CA LEU A 176 -12.20 5.81 -6.73
C LEU A 176 -11.94 6.48 -8.08
N ARG A 177 -11.09 7.51 -8.15
CA ARG A 177 -10.69 8.15 -9.43
C ARG A 177 -9.95 7.20 -10.36
N HIS A 178 -9.27 6.19 -9.81
CA HIS A 178 -8.66 5.09 -10.57
C HIS A 178 -9.63 3.92 -10.80
N LYS A 179 -10.93 4.10 -10.56
CA LYS A 179 -11.97 3.09 -10.79
C LYS A 179 -11.71 1.78 -10.03
N PHE A 180 -11.20 1.91 -8.81
CA PHE A 180 -11.17 0.81 -7.87
C PHE A 180 -12.48 0.76 -7.08
N GLN A 181 -13.00 -0.45 -6.88
CA GLN A 181 -14.03 -0.69 -5.88
C GLN A 181 -13.37 -0.82 -4.51
N ILE A 182 -13.79 -0.01 -3.56
CA ILE A 182 -13.35 -0.16 -2.16
C ILE A 182 -14.21 -1.24 -1.51
N GLN A 183 -13.60 -2.38 -1.16
CA GLN A 183 -14.26 -3.50 -0.50
C GLN A 183 -14.18 -3.39 1.01
N VAL A 184 -13.04 -2.92 1.53
CA VAL A 184 -12.81 -2.65 2.95
C VAL A 184 -12.17 -1.27 3.08
N ALA A 185 -12.65 -0.49 4.03
CA ALA A 185 -12.02 0.73 4.49
C ALA A 185 -12.20 0.77 6.01
N THR A 186 -11.12 0.60 6.74
CA THR A 186 -11.11 0.57 8.20
C THR A 186 -9.83 1.15 8.75
N ASP A 187 -9.73 1.25 10.06
CA ASP A 187 -8.51 1.59 10.75
C ASP A 187 -8.33 0.71 12.00
N PHE A 188 -7.10 0.58 12.43
CA PHE A 188 -6.75 -0.04 13.70
C PHE A 188 -5.60 0.70 14.36
N SER A 189 -5.42 0.48 15.65
CA SER A 189 -4.30 1.04 16.40
C SER A 189 -3.45 -0.06 16.98
N ILE A 190 -2.14 0.12 16.90
CA ILE A 190 -1.15 -0.67 17.63
C ILE A 190 -0.64 0.13 18.81
N GLU A 191 -0.38 -0.57 19.92
CA GLU A 191 0.26 0.04 21.07
C GLU A 191 1.76 -0.19 20.98
N LEU A 192 2.53 0.88 20.99
CA LEU A 192 3.98 0.87 20.88
C LEU A 192 4.62 1.38 22.18
N VAL A 193 5.80 0.86 22.49
CA VAL A 193 6.60 1.33 23.62
C VAL A 193 7.28 2.65 23.24
N ASN A 194 7.14 3.66 24.09
CA ASN A 194 7.85 4.91 23.90
C ASN A 194 9.33 4.72 24.27
N PRO A 195 10.27 4.90 23.36
CA PRO A 195 11.69 4.72 23.65
C PRO A 195 12.27 5.79 24.58
N ASN A 196 11.58 6.93 24.74
CA ASN A 196 12.01 8.06 25.55
C ASN A 196 10.87 8.61 26.43
N PRO A 197 10.33 7.80 27.36
CA PRO A 197 9.18 8.22 28.18
C PRO A 197 9.59 9.34 29.15
N LYS A 198 8.72 10.35 29.27
CA LYS A 198 8.89 11.46 30.21
C LYS A 198 8.23 11.21 31.58
N GLY A 199 7.45 10.13 31.70
CA GLY A 199 6.75 9.72 32.92
C GLY A 199 6.07 8.36 32.76
N GLU A 200 5.36 7.90 33.82
CA GLU A 200 4.66 6.61 33.80
C GLU A 200 3.56 6.54 32.75
N ASP A 201 2.83 7.65 32.54
CA ASP A 201 1.71 7.74 31.61
C ASP A 201 2.15 7.85 30.15
N ASP A 202 3.45 7.97 29.88
CA ASP A 202 4.04 8.16 28.55
C ASP A 202 4.90 6.97 28.12
N LYS A 203 4.73 5.80 28.77
CA LYS A 203 5.51 4.59 28.47
C LYS A 203 5.08 3.92 27.17
N THR A 204 3.82 4.06 26.80
CA THR A 204 3.28 3.53 25.56
C THR A 204 2.48 4.61 24.82
N PHE A 205 2.35 4.44 23.51
CA PHE A 205 1.48 5.27 22.68
C PHE A 205 0.76 4.42 21.65
N LYS A 206 -0.37 4.91 21.18
CA LYS A 206 -1.13 4.24 20.09
C LYS A 206 -0.78 4.88 18.76
N GLU A 207 -0.48 4.03 17.79
CA GLU A 207 -0.30 4.43 16.40
C GLU A 207 -1.43 3.85 15.57
N ARG A 208 -2.17 4.73 14.91
CA ARG A 208 -3.32 4.38 14.08
C ARG A 208 -2.88 4.18 12.63
N ASN A 209 -3.34 3.10 12.04
CA ASN A 209 -3.11 2.76 10.65
C ASN A 209 -4.43 2.68 9.89
N LEU A 210 -4.44 3.15 8.66
CA LEU A 210 -5.56 3.00 7.74
C LEU A 210 -5.37 1.74 6.91
N VAL A 211 -6.46 1.00 6.70
CA VAL A 211 -6.46 -0.21 5.88
C VAL A 211 -7.51 -0.10 4.79
N PHE A 212 -7.11 -0.41 3.58
CA PHE A 212 -8.00 -0.56 2.45
C PHE A 212 -7.79 -1.91 1.77
N VAL A 213 -8.90 -2.56 1.37
CA VAL A 213 -8.88 -3.60 0.36
C VAL A 213 -9.68 -3.08 -0.83
N ILE A 214 -9.02 -3.00 -1.97
CA ILE A 214 -9.61 -2.47 -3.19
C ILE A 214 -9.51 -3.49 -4.32
N LYS A 215 -10.51 -3.49 -5.22
CA LYS A 215 -10.59 -4.39 -6.38
C LYS A 215 -10.52 -3.59 -7.67
N LYS A 216 -9.73 -4.04 -8.65
CA LYS A 216 -9.78 -3.52 -10.01
C LYS A 216 -11.03 -4.02 -10.72
N CYS A 217 -11.94 -3.10 -11.02
CA CYS A 217 -13.17 -3.37 -11.77
C CYS A 217 -12.98 -3.17 -13.26
N THR A 218 -13.83 -3.82 -14.06
CA THR A 218 -14.07 -3.42 -15.45
C THR A 218 -14.75 -2.04 -15.50
N GLU A 219 -14.74 -1.42 -16.66
CA GLU A 219 -15.45 -0.14 -16.88
C GLU A 219 -16.96 -0.29 -16.63
N GLU A 220 -17.57 -1.41 -17.02
CA GLU A 220 -18.97 -1.72 -16.84
C GLU A 220 -19.32 -1.88 -15.37
N GLU A 221 -18.57 -2.73 -14.64
CA GLU A 221 -18.75 -2.92 -13.20
C GLU A 221 -18.66 -1.59 -12.45
N PHE A 222 -17.67 -0.74 -12.78
CA PHE A 222 -17.49 0.54 -12.10
C PHE A 222 -18.65 1.51 -12.37
N LYS A 223 -19.14 1.59 -13.61
CA LYS A 223 -20.33 2.40 -13.95
C LYS A 223 -21.59 1.95 -13.21
N GLU A 224 -21.75 0.66 -13.00
CA GLU A 224 -22.87 0.12 -12.21
C GLU A 224 -22.76 0.52 -10.74
N LEU A 225 -21.55 0.46 -10.16
CA LEU A 225 -21.29 0.92 -8.79
C LEU A 225 -21.57 2.42 -8.63
N GLU A 226 -21.14 3.26 -9.57
CA GLU A 226 -21.43 4.70 -9.56
C GLU A 226 -22.94 4.99 -9.60
N LYS A 227 -23.68 4.29 -10.45
CA LYS A 227 -25.15 4.43 -10.53
C LYS A 227 -25.83 4.04 -9.22
N ALA A 228 -25.39 2.92 -8.61
CA ALA A 228 -25.93 2.47 -7.33
C ALA A 228 -25.66 3.48 -6.21
N GLN A 229 -24.47 4.07 -6.16
CA GLN A 229 -24.11 5.10 -5.17
C GLN A 229 -24.92 6.39 -5.35
N GLN A 230 -25.18 6.82 -6.59
CA GLN A 230 -25.99 8.00 -6.87
C GLN A 230 -27.45 7.82 -6.43
N GLN A 231 -28.00 6.61 -6.53
CA GLN A 231 -29.37 6.30 -6.07
C GLN A 231 -29.51 6.36 -4.54
N ILE A 232 -28.43 6.06 -3.80
CA ILE A 232 -28.40 6.12 -2.33
C ILE A 232 -28.29 7.58 -1.82
N GLN A 233 -27.68 8.48 -2.59
CA GLN A 233 -27.40 9.87 -2.20
C GLN A 233 -28.53 10.86 -2.46
N VAL A 234 -29.71 10.44 -2.96
CA VAL A 234 -30.88 11.32 -3.10
C VAL A 234 -31.81 11.13 -1.88
N PRO A 235 -31.62 11.87 -0.77
CA PRO A 235 -32.71 12.07 0.16
C PRO A 235 -33.76 12.88 -0.59
N SER A 236 -34.99 12.38 -0.65
CA SER A 236 -36.14 13.16 -1.10
C SER A 236 -36.10 14.49 -0.36
N GLN A 237 -35.92 15.60 -1.09
CA GLN A 237 -36.31 16.90 -0.54
C GLN A 237 -37.80 16.79 -0.29
N ALA A 238 -38.17 16.53 0.95
CA ALA A 238 -39.52 16.69 1.42
C ALA A 238 -39.90 18.14 1.11
N LYS A 239 -40.83 18.32 0.21
CA LYS A 239 -41.48 19.63 -0.04
C LYS A 239 -42.13 20.04 1.26
N GLU A 240 -41.48 20.94 2.00
CA GLU A 240 -42.20 21.73 2.99
C GLU A 240 -43.19 22.59 2.24
N LYS A 241 -44.46 22.32 2.48
CA LYS A 241 -45.60 23.20 2.13
C LYS A 241 -45.92 24.05 3.34
#